data_ab629a23748dccef0ee7e4bae474e769
#
_entry.id   ab629a23748dccef0ee7e4bae474e769
#
_cell.length_a   1.000
_cell.length_b   1.000
_cell.length_c   1.000
_cell.angle_alpha   90.00
_cell.angle_beta   90.00
_cell.angle_gamma   90.00
#
_symmetry.space_group_name_H-M   'P 1'
#
loop_
_entity.id
_entity.type
_entity.pdbx_description
1 polymer ?
#
loop_
_entity_poly.entity_id
_entity_poly.type
_entity_poly.pdbx_seq_one_letter_code
_entity_poly.pdbx_strand_id
1 'polypeptide(L)'
;MGTETTQIIDLNAEKGKEVQEGEKGWKLLGKLYDGALKGIPGSKSVEALAQEYLSNCGGKKEQAAEQLIRMQVTKCTTTGFLTGLGGLITLPATITADIGSSMYVQIRMIAAIAVMGGYSLQDDVVKSMVFATLLKVEVGNLLKQVGVKTANRASLQLLKKLPGTVLTKINQKLGFRFLTKFGQKGVINLVKVVPVAGGVVNGGLNLVETKAIGKRAIKVFLLK
;
A
#
# COMPACT_ATOMS: atom_id res chain seq x y z
N MET A 1 -29.64 -28.27 -19.69
CA MET A 1 -28.75 -28.76 -18.61
C MET A 1 -27.25 -28.48 -18.81
N GLY A 2 -26.75 -28.37 -20.06
CA GLY A 2 -25.29 -28.15 -20.30
C GLY A 2 -24.77 -26.74 -20.02
N THR A 3 -25.57 -25.69 -20.19
CA THR A 3 -25.14 -24.30 -20.07
C THR A 3 -24.88 -23.84 -18.61
N GLU A 4 -25.69 -24.25 -17.65
CA GLU A 4 -25.51 -23.89 -16.23
C GLU A 4 -24.27 -24.57 -15.62
N THR A 5 -24.01 -25.83 -15.95
CA THR A 5 -22.83 -26.56 -15.47
C THR A 5 -21.55 -25.94 -16.00
N THR A 6 -21.51 -25.50 -17.26
CA THR A 6 -20.36 -24.84 -17.87
C THR A 6 -20.10 -23.46 -17.21
N GLN A 7 -21.14 -22.67 -16.94
CA GLN A 7 -21.01 -21.38 -16.25
C GLN A 7 -20.49 -21.54 -14.82
N ILE A 8 -20.91 -22.57 -14.08
CA ILE A 8 -20.43 -22.84 -12.71
C ILE A 8 -18.95 -23.25 -12.72
N ILE A 9 -18.53 -24.06 -13.68
CA ILE A 9 -17.13 -24.48 -13.84
C ILE A 9 -16.24 -23.27 -14.16
N ASP A 10 -16.66 -22.39 -15.07
CA ASP A 10 -15.92 -21.17 -15.41
C ASP A 10 -15.81 -20.22 -14.24
N LEU A 11 -16.88 -20.00 -13.47
CA LEU A 11 -16.88 -19.18 -12.26
C LEU A 11 -15.94 -19.70 -11.18
N ASN A 12 -15.85 -21.02 -11.02
CA ASN A 12 -14.94 -21.63 -10.04
C ASN A 12 -13.47 -21.54 -10.50
N ALA A 13 -13.22 -21.69 -11.80
CA ALA A 13 -11.90 -21.52 -12.39
C ALA A 13 -11.40 -20.06 -12.27
N GLU A 14 -12.27 -19.06 -12.50
CA GLU A 14 -11.94 -17.65 -12.32
C GLU A 14 -11.64 -17.31 -10.85
N LYS A 15 -12.45 -17.78 -9.90
CA LYS A 15 -12.20 -17.61 -8.46
C LYS A 15 -10.88 -18.26 -8.03
N GLY A 16 -10.57 -19.44 -8.55
CA GLY A 16 -9.29 -20.11 -8.29
C GLY A 16 -8.08 -19.29 -8.77
N LYS A 17 -8.17 -18.71 -9.97
CA LYS A 17 -7.14 -17.80 -10.51
C LYS A 17 -7.00 -16.54 -9.68
N GLU A 18 -8.10 -15.91 -9.27
CA GLU A 18 -8.09 -14.71 -8.42
C GLU A 18 -7.37 -14.97 -7.08
N VAL A 19 -7.61 -16.13 -6.46
CA VAL A 19 -6.95 -16.51 -5.21
C VAL A 19 -5.44 -16.70 -5.42
N GLN A 20 -5.01 -17.43 -6.45
CA GLN A 20 -3.59 -17.65 -6.74
C GLN A 20 -2.85 -16.34 -7.07
N GLU A 21 -3.43 -15.50 -7.89
CA GLU A 21 -2.89 -14.17 -8.19
C GLU A 21 -2.85 -13.29 -6.94
N GLY A 22 -3.88 -13.37 -6.10
CA GLY A 22 -3.93 -12.68 -4.82
C GLY A 22 -2.79 -13.07 -3.89
N GLU A 23 -2.47 -14.34 -3.78
CA GLU A 23 -1.34 -14.83 -2.97
C GLU A 23 0.02 -14.38 -3.54
N LYS A 24 0.19 -14.43 -4.86
CA LYS A 24 1.40 -13.92 -5.52
C LYS A 24 1.58 -12.43 -5.25
N GLY A 25 0.51 -11.64 -5.42
CA GLY A 25 0.53 -10.21 -5.17
C GLY A 25 0.79 -9.87 -3.71
N TRP A 26 0.22 -10.64 -2.78
CA TRP A 26 0.49 -10.47 -1.35
C TRP A 26 1.94 -10.75 -0.97
N LYS A 27 2.53 -11.84 -1.49
CA LYS A 27 3.96 -12.14 -1.29
C LYS A 27 4.85 -11.01 -1.81
N LEU A 28 4.47 -10.42 -2.94
CA LEU A 28 5.21 -9.33 -3.54
C LEU A 28 5.11 -8.04 -2.72
N LEU A 29 3.91 -7.70 -2.26
CA LEU A 29 3.70 -6.60 -1.31
C LEU A 29 4.52 -6.81 -0.03
N GLY A 30 4.60 -8.05 0.47
CA GLY A 30 5.43 -8.40 1.63
C GLY A 30 6.89 -8.06 1.41
N LYS A 31 7.48 -8.45 0.27
CA LYS A 31 8.87 -8.12 -0.07
C LYS A 31 9.11 -6.61 -0.14
N LEU A 32 8.18 -5.86 -0.74
CA LEU A 32 8.24 -4.40 -0.79
C LEU A 32 8.19 -3.77 0.61
N TYR A 33 7.33 -4.30 1.47
CA TYR A 33 7.20 -3.87 2.86
C TYR A 33 8.49 -4.10 3.65
N ASP A 34 9.00 -5.33 3.61
CA ASP A 34 10.20 -5.72 4.34
C ASP A 34 11.41 -4.89 3.85
N GLY A 35 11.53 -4.68 2.55
CA GLY A 35 12.54 -3.79 1.96
C GLY A 35 12.38 -2.33 2.39
N ALA A 36 11.15 -1.84 2.48
CA ALA A 36 10.88 -0.48 2.92
C ALA A 36 11.15 -0.28 4.41
N LEU A 37 10.87 -1.27 5.26
CA LEU A 37 11.17 -1.21 6.69
C LEU A 37 12.66 -1.34 6.96
N LYS A 38 13.35 -2.26 6.27
CA LYS A 38 14.81 -2.42 6.37
C LYS A 38 15.53 -1.13 5.99
N GLY A 39 14.98 -0.38 5.03
CA GLY A 39 15.58 0.84 4.53
C GLY A 39 16.79 0.58 3.61
N ILE A 40 17.32 1.64 3.07
CA ILE A 40 18.57 1.65 2.29
C ILE A 40 19.74 2.02 3.20
N PRO A 41 20.98 1.63 2.87
CA PRO A 41 22.15 2.05 3.64
C PRO A 41 22.18 3.57 3.88
N GLY A 42 22.41 3.96 5.12
CA GLY A 42 22.41 5.38 5.54
C GLY A 42 21.02 5.99 5.76
N SER A 43 19.91 5.26 5.50
CA SER A 43 18.57 5.74 5.85
C SER A 43 18.25 5.45 7.32
N LYS A 44 17.47 6.35 7.94
CA LYS A 44 16.92 6.11 9.29
C LYS A 44 15.92 4.92 9.26
N SER A 45 15.80 4.18 10.35
CA SER A 45 14.69 3.24 10.51
C SER A 45 13.33 3.97 10.46
N VAL A 46 12.25 3.23 10.24
CA VAL A 46 10.91 3.83 10.20
C VAL A 46 10.52 4.37 11.58
N GLU A 47 10.91 3.69 12.64
CA GLU A 47 10.70 4.09 14.03
C GLU A 47 11.48 5.38 14.36
N ALA A 48 12.77 5.44 13.98
CA ALA A 48 13.59 6.63 14.17
C ALA A 48 13.04 7.83 13.38
N LEU A 49 12.54 7.58 12.17
CA LEU A 49 11.87 8.59 11.36
C LEU A 49 10.61 9.12 12.04
N ALA A 50 9.76 8.23 12.57
CA ALA A 50 8.55 8.62 13.28
C ALA A 50 8.87 9.44 14.54
N GLN A 51 9.87 8.99 15.32
CA GLN A 51 10.28 9.67 16.55
C GLN A 51 10.86 11.06 16.29
N GLU A 52 11.65 11.23 15.24
CA GLU A 52 12.20 12.52 14.84
C GLU A 52 11.09 13.55 14.57
N TYR A 53 10.09 13.18 13.77
CA TYR A 53 8.98 14.10 13.46
C TYR A 53 8.09 14.37 14.67
N LEU A 54 7.86 13.37 15.53
CA LEU A 54 7.15 13.55 16.79
C LEU A 54 7.88 14.55 17.70
N SER A 55 9.19 14.39 17.86
CA SER A 55 10.01 15.29 18.68
C SER A 55 9.99 16.72 18.14
N ASN A 56 10.14 16.89 16.83
CA ASN A 56 10.11 18.20 16.16
C ASN A 56 8.75 18.91 16.30
N CYS A 57 7.69 18.17 16.56
CA CYS A 57 6.33 18.71 16.72
C CYS A 57 5.84 18.67 18.18
N GLY A 58 6.72 18.47 19.16
CA GLY A 58 6.34 18.40 20.58
C GLY A 58 5.34 17.29 20.88
N GLY A 59 5.45 16.14 20.21
CA GLY A 59 4.57 14.99 20.38
C GLY A 59 3.21 15.09 19.69
N LYS A 60 2.92 16.17 18.96
CA LYS A 60 1.65 16.38 18.25
C LYS A 60 1.60 15.51 16.98
N LYS A 61 0.98 14.36 17.08
CA LYS A 61 0.99 13.28 16.06
C LYS A 61 0.51 13.74 14.68
N GLU A 62 -0.58 14.49 14.60
CA GLU A 62 -1.13 14.95 13.31
C GLU A 62 -0.18 15.95 12.63
N GLN A 63 0.39 16.89 13.39
CA GLN A 63 1.36 17.86 12.86
C GLN A 63 2.63 17.16 12.39
N ALA A 64 3.14 16.18 13.15
CA ALA A 64 4.28 15.36 12.79
C ALA A 64 4.04 14.59 11.48
N ALA A 65 2.85 13.97 11.35
CA ALA A 65 2.46 13.25 10.15
C ALA A 65 2.34 14.19 8.93
N GLU A 66 1.78 15.38 9.10
CA GLU A 66 1.68 16.37 8.02
C GLU A 66 3.05 16.88 7.56
N GLN A 67 3.98 17.12 8.49
CA GLN A 67 5.35 17.48 8.13
C GLN A 67 6.05 16.35 7.38
N LEU A 68 5.90 15.10 7.86
CA LEU A 68 6.44 13.93 7.19
C LEU A 68 5.89 13.83 5.76
N ILE A 69 4.57 13.97 5.57
CA ILE A 69 3.93 13.91 4.25
C ILE A 69 4.53 14.96 3.32
N ARG A 70 4.65 16.22 3.76
CA ARG A 70 5.25 17.29 2.96
C ARG A 70 6.66 16.94 2.52
N MET A 71 7.49 16.45 3.42
CA MET A 71 8.87 16.06 3.10
C MET A 71 8.92 14.86 2.13
N GLN A 72 8.07 13.84 2.31
CA GLN A 72 8.05 12.69 1.40
C GLN A 72 7.54 13.07 0.01
N VAL A 73 6.56 13.97 -0.07
CA VAL A 73 6.10 14.55 -1.34
C VAL A 73 7.26 15.22 -2.08
N THR A 74 8.08 16.04 -1.38
CA THR A 74 9.25 16.68 -1.98
C THR A 74 10.29 15.65 -2.45
N LYS A 75 10.56 14.60 -1.66
CA LYS A 75 11.52 13.54 -2.04
C LYS A 75 11.09 12.78 -3.29
N CYS A 76 9.81 12.55 -3.50
CA CYS A 76 9.30 11.90 -4.69
C CYS A 76 9.52 12.69 -5.99
N THR A 77 9.85 13.98 -5.91
CA THR A 77 10.10 14.85 -7.08
C THR A 77 11.57 14.99 -7.43
N THR A 78 12.49 14.65 -6.53
CA THR A 78 13.93 14.74 -6.80
C THR A 78 14.40 13.51 -7.58
N THR A 79 14.81 13.71 -8.82
CA THR A 79 15.31 12.67 -9.75
C THR A 79 16.46 11.84 -9.17
N GLY A 80 17.29 12.41 -8.31
CA GLY A 80 18.39 11.71 -7.65
C GLY A 80 17.96 10.61 -6.66
N PHE A 81 16.74 10.68 -6.12
CA PHE A 81 16.22 9.66 -5.22
C PHE A 81 15.78 8.39 -5.98
N LEU A 82 15.22 8.56 -7.18
CA LEU A 82 14.75 7.46 -8.01
C LEU A 82 15.91 6.60 -8.52
N THR A 83 17.04 7.22 -8.88
CA THR A 83 18.23 6.50 -9.37
C THR A 83 18.97 5.74 -8.26
N GLY A 84 18.95 6.25 -7.02
CA GLY A 84 19.59 5.60 -5.87
C GLY A 84 18.88 4.34 -5.37
N LEU A 85 17.58 4.20 -5.63
CA LEU A 85 16.78 3.04 -5.21
C LEU A 85 16.78 1.89 -6.23
N GLY A 86 17.08 2.16 -7.49
CA GLY A 86 16.93 1.19 -8.60
C GLY A 86 17.79 -0.07 -8.50
N GLY A 87 18.84 -0.07 -7.65
CA GLY A 87 19.70 -1.23 -7.43
C GLY A 87 19.44 -1.99 -6.12
N LEU A 88 18.66 -1.43 -5.19
CA LEU A 88 18.53 -1.96 -3.84
C LEU A 88 17.23 -2.75 -3.58
N ILE A 89 16.25 -2.59 -4.42
CA ILE A 89 14.99 -3.34 -4.34
C ILE A 89 14.92 -4.24 -5.56
N THR A 90 15.14 -5.55 -5.37
CA THR A 90 14.90 -6.56 -6.40
C THR A 90 13.40 -6.66 -6.66
N LEU A 91 12.92 -5.84 -7.59
CA LEU A 91 11.54 -5.85 -8.05
C LEU A 91 11.39 -6.87 -9.18
N PRO A 92 10.25 -7.57 -9.28
CA PRO A 92 9.94 -8.33 -10.46
C PRO A 92 9.97 -7.42 -11.69
N ALA A 93 10.40 -7.96 -12.83
CA ALA A 93 10.47 -7.23 -14.10
C ALA A 93 9.14 -6.58 -14.54
N THR A 94 8.04 -6.93 -13.86
CA THR A 94 6.70 -6.36 -14.09
C THR A 94 6.44 -5.03 -13.38
N ILE A 95 7.32 -4.63 -12.44
CA ILE A 95 7.20 -3.35 -11.71
C ILE A 95 8.38 -2.49 -12.12
N THR A 96 8.09 -1.35 -12.72
CA THR A 96 9.15 -0.41 -13.13
C THR A 96 9.85 0.18 -11.91
N ALA A 97 11.11 0.60 -12.06
CA ALA A 97 11.89 1.22 -10.99
C ALA A 97 11.19 2.44 -10.39
N ASP A 98 10.49 3.23 -11.21
CA ASP A 98 9.74 4.41 -10.77
C ASP A 98 8.57 4.06 -9.85
N ILE A 99 7.79 3.04 -10.21
CA ILE A 99 6.67 2.54 -9.39
C ILE A 99 7.21 1.98 -8.07
N GLY A 100 8.28 1.18 -8.13
CA GLY A 100 8.88 0.59 -6.94
C GLY A 100 9.46 1.64 -5.99
N SER A 101 10.13 2.66 -6.51
CA SER A 101 10.67 3.76 -5.73
C SER A 101 9.57 4.60 -5.06
N SER A 102 8.52 4.91 -5.80
CA SER A 102 7.36 5.61 -5.25
C SER A 102 6.68 4.80 -4.13
N MET A 103 6.49 3.49 -4.35
CA MET A 103 5.91 2.60 -3.34
C MET A 103 6.79 2.50 -2.08
N TYR A 104 8.11 2.41 -2.25
CA TYR A 104 9.04 2.40 -1.13
C TYR A 104 8.85 3.62 -0.24
N VAL A 105 8.83 4.82 -0.81
CA VAL A 105 8.61 6.07 -0.07
C VAL A 105 7.24 6.09 0.60
N GLN A 106 6.20 5.69 -0.13
CA GLN A 106 4.84 5.68 0.38
C GLN A 106 4.66 4.66 1.52
N ILE A 107 5.22 3.46 1.41
CA ILE A 107 5.18 2.44 2.48
C ILE A 107 5.87 2.98 3.73
N ARG A 108 7.07 3.54 3.61
CA ARG A 108 7.79 4.13 4.74
C ARG A 108 7.01 5.26 5.41
N MET A 109 6.39 6.13 4.63
CA MET A 109 5.55 7.21 5.11
C MET A 109 4.33 6.68 5.90
N ILE A 110 3.59 5.71 5.33
CA ILE A 110 2.43 5.11 5.99
C ILE A 110 2.86 4.40 7.28
N ALA A 111 3.93 3.62 7.22
CA ALA A 111 4.46 2.88 8.37
C ALA A 111 4.92 3.83 9.50
N ALA A 112 5.59 4.94 9.18
CA ALA A 112 5.97 5.94 10.19
C ALA A 112 4.74 6.58 10.83
N ILE A 113 3.69 6.88 10.05
CA ILE A 113 2.42 7.40 10.61
C ILE A 113 1.74 6.35 11.49
N ALA A 114 1.81 5.06 11.14
CA ALA A 114 1.32 3.98 12.01
C ALA A 114 2.08 3.92 13.33
N VAL A 115 3.42 4.05 13.31
CA VAL A 115 4.25 4.13 14.54
C VAL A 115 3.88 5.34 15.39
N MET A 116 3.67 6.53 14.77
CA MET A 116 3.18 7.72 15.49
C MET A 116 1.83 7.48 16.15
N GLY A 117 0.99 6.61 15.56
CA GLY A 117 -0.28 6.15 16.13
C GLY A 117 -0.13 5.19 17.32
N GLY A 118 1.08 4.66 17.55
CA GLY A 118 1.38 3.65 18.57
C GLY A 118 1.16 2.21 18.10
N TYR A 119 1.15 1.95 16.79
CA TYR A 119 0.97 0.62 16.22
C TYR A 119 2.31 -0.06 15.95
N SER A 120 2.36 -1.38 16.21
CA SER A 120 3.51 -2.21 15.87
C SER A 120 3.51 -2.59 14.41
N LEU A 121 4.63 -2.40 13.73
CA LEU A 121 4.81 -2.79 12.32
C LEU A 121 4.95 -4.31 12.13
N GLN A 122 5.12 -5.07 13.22
CA GLN A 122 5.15 -6.54 13.22
C GLN A 122 3.75 -7.16 13.26
N ASP A 123 2.71 -6.37 13.50
CA ASP A 123 1.32 -6.83 13.55
C ASP A 123 0.78 -7.01 12.12
N ASP A 124 0.33 -8.23 11.79
CA ASP A 124 -0.20 -8.57 10.46
C ASP A 124 -1.41 -7.73 10.06
N VAL A 125 -2.23 -7.33 11.03
CA VAL A 125 -3.37 -6.44 10.78
C VAL A 125 -2.86 -5.05 10.39
N VAL A 126 -1.84 -4.54 11.07
CA VAL A 126 -1.20 -3.26 10.73
C VAL A 126 -0.58 -3.32 9.34
N LYS A 127 0.13 -4.40 9.00
CA LYS A 127 0.69 -4.65 7.67
C LYS A 127 -0.41 -4.62 6.59
N SER A 128 -1.52 -5.32 6.82
CA SER A 128 -2.68 -5.30 5.92
C SER A 128 -3.27 -3.90 5.75
N MET A 129 -3.34 -3.12 6.82
CA MET A 129 -3.83 -1.73 6.78
C MET A 129 -2.88 -0.77 6.06
N VAL A 130 -1.57 -0.98 6.18
CA VAL A 130 -0.57 -0.24 5.39
C VAL A 130 -0.84 -0.47 3.90
N PHE A 131 -1.05 -1.72 3.47
CA PHE A 131 -1.34 -2.00 2.06
C PHE A 131 -2.72 -1.53 1.59
N ALA A 132 -3.76 -1.65 2.44
CA ALA A 132 -5.07 -1.08 2.13
C ALA A 132 -4.99 0.45 1.92
N THR A 133 -4.16 1.12 2.72
CA THR A 133 -3.91 2.56 2.62
C THR A 133 -3.16 2.90 1.33
N LEU A 134 -2.07 2.18 1.03
CA LEU A 134 -1.26 2.32 -0.19
C LEU A 134 -2.10 2.13 -1.46
N LEU A 135 -2.92 1.10 -1.49
CA LEU A 135 -3.79 0.76 -2.63
C LEU A 135 -5.06 1.60 -2.69
N LYS A 136 -5.27 2.50 -1.73
CA LYS A 136 -6.47 3.34 -1.60
C LYS A 136 -7.76 2.52 -1.50
N VAL A 137 -7.69 1.37 -0.82
CA VAL A 137 -8.82 0.47 -0.64
C VAL A 137 -9.56 0.79 0.66
N GLU A 138 -10.88 0.92 0.57
CA GLU A 138 -11.76 1.06 1.74
C GLU A 138 -11.90 -0.30 2.44
N VAL A 139 -11.37 -0.41 3.66
CA VAL A 139 -11.38 -1.67 4.42
C VAL A 139 -12.80 -2.14 4.72
N GLY A 140 -13.73 -1.23 4.95
CA GLY A 140 -15.14 -1.56 5.11
C GLY A 140 -15.73 -2.30 3.90
N ASN A 141 -15.34 -1.90 2.69
CA ASN A 141 -15.74 -2.58 1.46
C ASN A 141 -15.10 -3.96 1.32
N LEU A 142 -13.82 -4.11 1.74
CA LEU A 142 -13.17 -5.41 1.77
C LEU A 142 -13.85 -6.36 2.74
N LEU A 143 -14.19 -5.89 3.94
CA LEU A 143 -14.91 -6.68 4.95
C LEU A 143 -16.25 -7.18 4.43
N LYS A 144 -17.03 -6.32 3.77
CA LYS A 144 -18.29 -6.70 3.14
C LYS A 144 -18.07 -7.80 2.08
N GLN A 145 -17.03 -7.67 1.24
CA GLN A 145 -16.71 -8.66 0.21
C GLN A 145 -16.27 -10.03 0.77
N VAL A 146 -15.75 -10.08 1.98
CA VAL A 146 -15.38 -11.33 2.66
C VAL A 146 -16.45 -11.82 3.65
N GLY A 147 -17.66 -11.26 3.59
CA GLY A 147 -18.84 -11.73 4.34
C GLY A 147 -19.02 -11.14 5.73
N VAL A 148 -18.30 -10.08 6.11
CA VAL A 148 -18.47 -9.39 7.39
C VAL A 148 -19.56 -8.33 7.27
N LYS A 149 -20.71 -8.54 7.90
CA LYS A 149 -21.89 -7.68 7.75
C LYS A 149 -21.83 -6.32 8.46
N THR A 150 -20.96 -6.15 9.46
CA THR A 150 -20.91 -4.96 10.35
C THR A 150 -19.71 -4.06 10.06
N ALA A 151 -19.64 -3.48 8.86
CA ALA A 151 -18.43 -2.78 8.42
C ALA A 151 -18.61 -1.27 8.18
N ASN A 152 -19.52 -0.59 8.89
CA ASN A 152 -19.69 0.86 8.68
C ASN A 152 -18.51 1.72 9.19
N ARG A 153 -17.72 1.23 10.15
CA ARG A 153 -16.43 1.81 10.58
C ARG A 153 -15.47 0.67 10.89
N ALA A 154 -14.67 0.27 9.93
CA ALA A 154 -13.59 -0.68 10.14
C ALA A 154 -12.45 0.02 10.90
N SER A 155 -12.43 -0.11 12.22
CA SER A 155 -11.30 0.30 13.04
C SER A 155 -10.25 -0.83 13.09
N LEU A 156 -8.98 -0.46 13.31
CA LEU A 156 -7.90 -1.44 13.56
C LEU A 156 -8.23 -2.40 14.70
N GLN A 157 -8.93 -1.92 15.73
CA GLN A 157 -9.35 -2.76 16.85
C GLN A 157 -10.37 -3.83 16.43
N LEU A 158 -11.29 -3.51 15.53
CA LEU A 158 -12.23 -4.48 14.97
C LEU A 158 -11.50 -5.55 14.15
N LEU A 159 -10.55 -5.14 13.32
CA LEU A 159 -9.77 -6.05 12.50
C LEU A 159 -8.94 -7.04 13.32
N LYS A 160 -8.39 -6.61 14.47
CA LYS A 160 -7.66 -7.47 15.41
C LYS A 160 -8.52 -8.57 16.04
N LYS A 161 -9.84 -8.40 16.06
CA LYS A 161 -10.80 -9.38 16.59
C LYS A 161 -11.30 -10.35 15.53
N LEU A 162 -10.94 -10.17 14.27
CA LEU A 162 -11.38 -11.03 13.18
C LEU A 162 -10.61 -12.38 13.20
N PRO A 163 -11.27 -13.48 12.80
CA PRO A 163 -10.58 -14.74 12.59
C PRO A 163 -9.47 -14.59 11.54
N GLY A 164 -8.35 -15.30 11.73
CA GLY A 164 -7.22 -15.26 10.79
C GLY A 164 -7.59 -15.61 9.35
N THR A 165 -8.58 -16.48 9.17
CA THR A 165 -9.13 -16.83 7.83
C THR A 165 -9.74 -15.64 7.11
N VAL A 166 -10.34 -14.70 7.84
CA VAL A 166 -10.88 -13.46 7.26
C VAL A 166 -9.74 -12.53 6.85
N LEU A 167 -8.71 -12.41 7.69
CA LEU A 167 -7.52 -11.61 7.36
C LEU A 167 -6.81 -12.17 6.13
N THR A 168 -6.68 -13.50 6.01
CA THR A 168 -6.12 -14.15 4.81
C THR A 168 -6.91 -13.76 3.54
N LYS A 169 -8.24 -13.81 3.58
CA LYS A 169 -9.07 -13.40 2.43
C LYS A 169 -8.91 -11.91 2.09
N ILE A 170 -8.77 -11.04 3.09
CA ILE A 170 -8.47 -9.62 2.89
C ILE A 170 -7.11 -9.48 2.18
N ASN A 171 -6.09 -10.19 2.64
CA ASN A 171 -4.75 -10.15 2.10
C ASN A 171 -4.68 -10.65 0.65
N GLN A 172 -5.40 -11.71 0.32
CA GLN A 172 -5.55 -12.20 -1.06
C GLN A 172 -6.19 -11.14 -1.97
N LYS A 173 -7.26 -10.48 -1.51
CA LYS A 173 -7.91 -9.40 -2.28
C LYS A 173 -7.01 -8.17 -2.45
N LEU A 174 -6.24 -7.81 -1.44
CA LEU A 174 -5.23 -6.73 -1.55
C LEU A 174 -4.13 -7.11 -2.54
N GLY A 175 -3.63 -8.34 -2.49
CA GLY A 175 -2.63 -8.85 -3.42
C GLY A 175 -3.14 -8.89 -4.87
N PHE A 176 -4.35 -9.38 -5.09
CA PHE A 176 -4.99 -9.37 -6.41
C PHE A 176 -5.14 -7.95 -6.95
N ARG A 177 -5.64 -7.01 -6.11
CA ARG A 177 -5.77 -5.61 -6.50
C ARG A 177 -4.43 -4.94 -6.79
N PHE A 178 -3.38 -5.35 -6.09
CA PHE A 178 -2.03 -4.88 -6.38
C PHE A 178 -1.58 -5.33 -7.76
N LEU A 179 -1.72 -6.62 -8.10
CA LEU A 179 -1.33 -7.12 -9.42
C LEU A 179 -2.17 -6.55 -10.56
N THR A 180 -3.47 -6.34 -10.35
CA THR A 180 -4.34 -5.73 -11.37
C THR A 180 -4.02 -4.27 -11.60
N LYS A 181 -3.58 -3.54 -10.55
CA LYS A 181 -3.21 -2.12 -10.68
C LYS A 181 -1.80 -1.90 -11.22
N PHE A 182 -0.83 -2.72 -10.79
CA PHE A 182 0.60 -2.51 -11.03
C PHE A 182 1.29 -3.67 -11.76
N GLY A 183 0.58 -4.77 -12.06
CA GLY A 183 1.08 -5.87 -12.88
C GLY A 183 1.07 -5.51 -14.38
N GLN A 184 1.52 -6.44 -15.24
CA GLN A 184 1.63 -6.23 -16.69
C GLN A 184 0.38 -5.63 -17.34
N LYS A 185 -0.81 -6.12 -16.96
CA LYS A 185 -2.10 -5.60 -17.47
C LYS A 185 -2.41 -4.19 -16.94
N GLY A 186 -2.03 -3.88 -15.70
CA GLY A 186 -2.26 -2.59 -15.07
C GLY A 186 -1.35 -1.49 -15.63
N VAL A 187 -0.08 -1.80 -15.86
CA VAL A 187 0.89 -0.88 -16.47
C VAL A 187 0.48 -0.49 -17.89
N ILE A 188 -0.01 -1.45 -18.70
CA ILE A 188 -0.50 -1.18 -20.07
C ILE A 188 -1.71 -0.22 -20.04
N ASN A 189 -2.60 -0.34 -19.07
CA ASN A 189 -3.76 0.55 -18.94
C ASN A 189 -3.37 1.95 -18.44
N LEU A 190 -2.37 2.06 -17.56
CA LEU A 190 -1.85 3.36 -17.10
C LEU A 190 -1.14 4.11 -18.23
N VAL A 191 -0.39 3.41 -19.08
CA VAL A 191 0.29 4.01 -20.26
C VAL A 191 -0.73 4.49 -21.29
N LYS A 192 -1.87 3.84 -21.44
CA LYS A 192 -2.94 4.26 -22.39
C LYS A 192 -3.71 5.50 -21.92
N VAL A 193 -3.73 5.79 -20.64
CA VAL A 193 -4.50 6.91 -20.06
C VAL A 193 -3.67 8.20 -19.98
N VAL A 194 -2.34 8.12 -20.03
CA VAL A 194 -1.46 9.28 -19.98
C VAL A 194 -0.85 9.48 -21.38
N PRO A 195 -1.25 10.52 -22.14
CA PRO A 195 -0.54 10.90 -23.34
C PRO A 195 0.92 11.22 -22.97
N VAL A 196 1.85 10.62 -23.71
CA VAL A 196 3.30 10.79 -23.51
C VAL A 196 3.67 12.24 -23.86
N ALA A 197 3.52 13.13 -22.91
CA ALA A 197 4.02 14.50 -22.98
C ALA A 197 4.91 14.73 -21.75
N GLY A 198 6.16 14.35 -21.89
CA GLY A 198 7.28 14.79 -21.06
C GLY A 198 7.25 14.40 -19.57
N GLY A 199 8.42 14.07 -19.03
CA GLY A 199 8.64 13.61 -17.63
C GLY A 199 8.08 14.48 -16.48
N VAL A 200 7.51 15.65 -16.79
CA VAL A 200 6.85 16.56 -15.83
C VAL A 200 5.49 16.02 -15.38
N VAL A 201 4.77 15.27 -16.22
CA VAL A 201 3.43 14.75 -15.90
C VAL A 201 3.51 13.62 -14.88
N ASN A 202 4.50 12.75 -14.97
CA ASN A 202 4.68 11.64 -14.02
C ASN A 202 5.07 12.12 -12.61
N GLY A 203 5.91 13.16 -12.50
CA GLY A 203 6.26 13.76 -11.21
C GLY A 203 5.05 14.38 -10.49
N GLY A 204 4.22 15.12 -11.21
CA GLY A 204 3.02 15.77 -10.65
C GLY A 204 1.96 14.78 -10.15
N LEU A 205 1.71 13.71 -10.89
CA LEU A 205 0.76 12.66 -10.48
C LEU A 205 1.23 11.93 -9.23
N ASN A 206 2.52 11.62 -9.12
CA ASN A 206 3.12 11.01 -7.93
C ASN A 206 2.99 11.90 -6.67
N LEU A 207 3.08 13.23 -6.84
CA LEU A 207 2.91 14.19 -5.75
C LEU A 207 1.50 14.16 -5.17
N VAL A 208 0.50 14.29 -6.05
CA VAL A 208 -0.92 14.28 -5.67
C VAL A 208 -1.28 12.94 -5.03
N GLU A 209 -0.80 11.84 -5.61
CA GLU A 209 -1.06 10.50 -5.07
C GLU A 209 -0.41 10.30 -3.70
N THR A 210 0.86 10.65 -3.54
CA THR A 210 1.58 10.53 -2.25
C THR A 210 0.93 11.36 -1.15
N LYS A 211 0.51 12.58 -1.45
CA LYS A 211 -0.23 13.44 -0.52
C LYS A 211 -1.58 12.83 -0.12
N ALA A 212 -2.32 12.29 -1.09
CA ALA A 212 -3.61 11.64 -0.83
C ALA A 212 -3.45 10.38 0.04
N ILE A 213 -2.43 9.56 -0.23
CA ILE A 213 -2.09 8.38 0.56
C ILE A 213 -1.69 8.78 1.99
N GLY A 214 -0.88 9.82 2.16
CA GLY A 214 -0.49 10.34 3.47
C GLY A 214 -1.69 10.81 4.30
N LYS A 215 -2.59 11.60 3.71
CA LYS A 215 -3.85 12.01 4.38
C LYS A 215 -4.72 10.82 4.78
N ARG A 216 -4.75 9.79 3.94
CA ARG A 216 -5.46 8.54 4.26
C ARG A 216 -4.80 7.81 5.42
N ALA A 217 -3.46 7.77 5.49
CA ALA A 217 -2.72 7.18 6.60
C ALA A 217 -3.06 7.88 7.93
N ILE A 218 -3.15 9.20 7.96
CA ILE A 218 -3.60 9.97 9.13
C ILE A 218 -4.99 9.48 9.57
N LYS A 219 -5.96 9.39 8.64
CA LYS A 219 -7.32 8.91 8.97
C LYS A 219 -7.34 7.50 9.53
N VAL A 220 -6.48 6.62 9.01
CA VAL A 220 -6.46 5.20 9.40
C VAL A 220 -5.77 4.98 10.73
N PHE A 221 -4.67 5.69 11.00
CA PHE A 221 -3.78 5.40 12.12
C PHE A 221 -3.82 6.44 13.24
N LEU A 222 -4.26 7.66 12.99
CA LEU A 222 -4.25 8.73 14.00
C LEU A 222 -5.64 9.18 14.42
N LEU A 223 -6.61 9.23 13.49
CA LEU A 223 -7.98 9.63 13.81
C LEU A 223 -8.79 8.42 14.27
N LYS A 224 -9.42 8.54 15.46
CA LYS A 224 -10.30 7.51 16.04
C LYS A 224 -11.70 7.57 15.45
#